data_626ca390d48c36577f077772b1a1a758
#
_entry.id   626ca390d48c36577f077772b1a1a758
#
_cell.length_a   1.000
_cell.length_b   1.000
_cell.length_c   1.000
_cell.angle_alpha   90.00
_cell.angle_beta   90.00
_cell.angle_gamma   90.00
#
_symmetry.space_group_name_H-M   'P 1'
#
loop_
_entity.id
_entity.type
_entity.pdbx_description
1 polymer ?
#
loop_
_entity_poly.entity_id
_entity_poly.type
_entity_poly.pdbx_seq_one_letter_code
_entity_poly.pdbx_strand_id
1 'polypeptide(L)'
;MARIAGIDLPKNKRGVIGLTYIYGIGRSTAASILAEAGISEDKKVQEWNDDDLNKIRTIINEKIKVEGALRSEVQLNIKRLQDIGTFRGIRHRNGLPVRGQRTKTNARTRKGKRKTIANKKKATK
;
A
#
# COMPACT_ATOMS: atom_id res chain seq x y z
N MET A 1 -2.09 13.28 19.81
CA MET A 1 -1.95 12.14 18.88
C MET A 1 -1.58 12.70 17.52
N ALA A 2 -0.46 12.28 16.95
CA ALA A 2 -0.06 12.74 15.63
C ALA A 2 -0.95 12.07 14.56
N ARG A 3 -1.83 12.85 13.93
CA ARG A 3 -2.71 12.39 12.85
C ARG A 3 -2.36 13.10 11.55
N ILE A 4 -2.03 12.32 10.51
CA ILE A 4 -1.66 12.82 9.20
C ILE A 4 -2.43 12.04 8.13
N ALA A 5 -2.98 12.73 7.13
CA ALA A 5 -3.79 12.15 6.06
C ALA A 5 -4.93 11.22 6.56
N GLY A 6 -5.50 11.54 7.74
CA GLY A 6 -6.55 10.72 8.35
C GLY A 6 -6.07 9.50 9.13
N ILE A 7 -4.77 9.22 9.16
CA ILE A 7 -4.17 8.06 9.85
C ILE A 7 -3.51 8.49 11.15
N ASP A 8 -3.76 7.74 12.22
CA ASP A 8 -3.10 7.92 13.50
C ASP A 8 -1.75 7.21 13.51
N LEU A 9 -0.68 7.99 13.75
CA LEU A 9 0.68 7.47 13.72
C LEU A 9 1.07 6.86 15.08
N PRO A 10 1.84 5.75 15.07
CA PRO A 10 2.31 5.11 16.30
C PRO A 10 3.32 5.99 17.02
N LYS A 11 3.02 6.36 18.27
CA LYS A 11 3.81 7.29 19.08
C LYS A 11 5.25 6.86 19.33
N ASN A 12 5.46 5.56 19.57
CA ASN A 12 6.73 5.00 20.01
C ASN A 12 7.70 4.66 18.86
N LYS A 13 7.31 4.91 17.60
CA LYS A 13 8.14 4.62 16.43
C LYS A 13 8.93 5.85 16.01
N ARG A 14 10.11 5.63 15.41
CA ARG A 14 10.88 6.68 14.76
C ARG A 14 10.06 7.30 13.62
N GLY A 15 10.28 8.57 13.32
CA GLY A 15 9.53 9.32 12.32
C GLY A 15 9.47 8.64 10.96
N VAL A 16 10.62 8.16 10.47
CA VAL A 16 10.72 7.45 9.20
C VAL A 16 9.84 6.20 9.17
N ILE A 17 9.73 5.46 10.27
CA ILE A 17 8.87 4.26 10.34
C ILE A 17 7.41 4.66 10.57
N GLY A 18 7.16 5.68 11.38
CA GLY A 18 5.81 6.18 11.64
C GLY A 18 5.10 6.61 10.34
N LEU A 19 5.78 7.33 9.46
CA LEU A 19 5.21 7.77 8.18
C LEU A 19 4.89 6.61 7.22
N THR A 20 5.57 5.47 7.31
CA THR A 20 5.25 4.30 6.45
C THR A 20 3.91 3.65 6.76
N TYR A 21 3.23 4.02 7.83
CA TYR A 21 1.85 3.59 8.10
C TYR A 21 0.82 4.24 7.19
N ILE A 22 1.20 5.34 6.52
CA ILE A 22 0.36 6.01 5.53
C ILE A 22 0.51 5.29 4.19
N TYR A 23 -0.59 4.86 3.60
CA TYR A 23 -0.57 4.21 2.29
C TYR A 23 -0.04 5.16 1.20
N GLY A 24 1.02 4.75 0.53
CA GLY A 24 1.71 5.54 -0.50
C GLY A 24 3.06 6.11 -0.03
N ILE A 25 3.37 6.03 1.26
CA ILE A 25 4.66 6.49 1.80
C ILE A 25 5.51 5.28 2.17
N GLY A 26 6.60 5.07 1.43
CA GLY A 26 7.64 4.10 1.73
C GLY A 26 8.76 4.72 2.59
N ARG A 27 9.77 3.92 2.97
CA ARG A 27 10.91 4.41 3.78
C ARG A 27 11.67 5.53 3.10
N SER A 28 11.98 5.41 1.81
CA SER A 28 12.68 6.43 1.05
C SER A 28 11.89 7.74 0.95
N THR A 29 10.59 7.64 0.67
CA THR A 29 9.69 8.80 0.63
C THR A 29 9.58 9.46 2.00
N ALA A 30 9.47 8.66 3.07
CA ALA A 30 9.43 9.15 4.45
C ALA A 30 10.72 9.91 4.81
N ALA A 31 11.89 9.36 4.46
CA ALA A 31 13.17 10.03 4.67
C ALA A 31 13.24 11.37 3.91
N SER A 32 12.81 11.41 2.65
CA SER A 32 12.78 12.65 1.86
C SER A 32 11.85 13.70 2.46
N ILE A 33 10.67 13.30 2.96
CA ILE A 33 9.72 14.22 3.63
C ILE A 33 10.34 14.81 4.89
N LEU A 34 10.98 13.97 5.72
CA LEU A 34 11.60 14.41 6.97
C LEU A 34 12.80 15.32 6.72
N ALA A 35 13.65 15.00 5.73
CA ALA A 35 14.77 15.83 5.31
C ALA A 35 14.30 17.21 4.85
N GLU A 36 13.24 17.28 4.04
CA GLU A 36 12.66 18.54 3.57
C GLU A 36 12.01 19.36 4.71
N ALA A 37 11.39 18.68 5.67
CA ALA A 37 10.82 19.31 6.85
C ALA A 37 11.90 19.77 7.85
N GLY A 38 13.15 19.35 7.69
CA GLY A 38 14.26 19.63 8.62
C GLY A 38 14.15 18.85 9.93
N ILE A 39 13.54 17.66 9.91
CA ILE A 39 13.32 16.81 11.07
C ILE A 39 14.23 15.57 10.99
N SER A 40 14.87 15.22 12.11
CA SER A 40 15.69 14.01 12.16
C SER A 40 14.84 12.75 11.95
N GLU A 41 15.33 11.81 11.14
CA GLU A 41 14.66 10.53 10.86
C GLU A 41 14.46 9.67 12.11
N ASP A 42 15.38 9.78 13.09
CA ASP A 42 15.37 9.02 14.33
C ASP A 42 14.46 9.61 15.41
N LYS A 43 14.04 10.87 15.26
CA LYS A 43 13.12 11.52 16.19
C LYS A 43 11.81 10.73 16.24
N LYS A 44 11.36 10.38 17.45
CA LYS A 44 10.10 9.64 17.63
C LYS A 44 8.89 10.51 17.32
N VAL A 45 7.83 9.89 16.83
CA VAL A 45 6.58 10.58 16.49
C VAL A 45 5.99 11.34 17.70
N GLN A 46 6.15 10.84 18.91
CA GLN A 46 5.70 11.52 20.14
C GLN A 46 6.44 12.82 20.45
N GLU A 47 7.63 13.00 19.91
CA GLU A 47 8.50 14.15 20.16
C GLU A 47 8.29 15.28 19.10
N TRP A 48 7.40 15.04 18.13
CA TRP A 48 7.08 16.03 17.11
C TRP A 48 6.20 17.13 17.69
N ASN A 49 6.58 18.37 17.39
CA ASN A 49 5.79 19.55 17.73
C ASN A 49 4.70 19.77 16.68
N ASP A 50 3.73 20.63 16.96
CA ASP A 50 2.67 20.99 16.01
C ASP A 50 3.21 21.63 14.74
N ASP A 51 4.31 22.40 14.83
CA ASP A 51 5.01 22.95 13.67
C ASP A 51 5.61 21.87 12.78
N ASP A 52 6.23 20.85 13.38
CA ASP A 52 6.76 19.67 12.64
C ASP A 52 5.63 18.97 11.88
N LEU A 53 4.51 18.74 12.56
CA LEU A 53 3.32 18.10 11.97
C LEU A 53 2.74 18.91 10.81
N ASN A 54 2.69 20.24 10.95
CA ASN A 54 2.17 21.11 9.91
C ASN A 54 3.09 21.13 8.68
N LYS A 55 4.41 21.18 8.85
CA LYS A 55 5.37 21.08 7.74
C LYS A 55 5.20 19.76 6.99
N ILE A 56 5.13 18.63 7.71
CA ILE A 56 4.94 17.31 7.12
C ILE A 56 3.61 17.24 6.33
N ARG A 57 2.51 17.77 6.90
CA ARG A 57 1.20 17.81 6.23
C ARG A 57 1.25 18.62 4.94
N THR A 58 1.88 19.78 4.96
CA THR A 58 2.03 20.64 3.77
C THR A 58 2.78 19.90 2.66
N ILE A 59 3.94 19.32 2.97
CA ILE A 59 4.75 18.58 2.00
C ILE A 59 3.97 17.40 1.39
N ILE A 60 3.26 16.64 2.23
CA ILE A 60 2.45 15.51 1.77
C ILE A 60 1.33 15.98 0.84
N ASN A 61 0.58 17.01 1.24
CA ASN A 61 -0.55 17.50 0.47
C ASN A 61 -0.15 18.09 -0.90
N GLU A 62 1.00 18.75 -0.96
CA GLU A 62 1.49 19.40 -2.18
C GLU A 62 2.13 18.41 -3.18
N LYS A 63 2.89 17.46 -2.67
CA LYS A 63 3.79 16.67 -3.51
C LYS A 63 3.39 15.21 -3.70
N ILE A 64 2.58 14.65 -2.81
CA ILE A 64 2.39 13.20 -2.75
C ILE A 64 0.91 12.84 -2.66
N LYS A 65 0.47 11.97 -3.56
CA LYS A 65 -0.85 11.37 -3.42
C LYS A 65 -0.79 10.20 -2.44
N VAL A 66 -1.65 10.24 -1.44
CA VAL A 66 -1.69 9.23 -0.37
C VAL A 66 -3.10 8.72 -0.14
N GLU A 67 -3.21 7.63 0.60
CA GLU A 67 -4.45 7.03 1.08
C GLU A 67 -5.58 6.95 0.04
N GLY A 68 -6.71 7.57 0.26
CA GLY A 68 -7.90 7.44 -0.59
C GLY A 68 -7.67 7.88 -2.03
N ALA A 69 -6.97 9.00 -2.23
CA ALA A 69 -6.65 9.51 -3.56
C ALA A 69 -5.78 8.53 -4.37
N LEU A 70 -4.75 7.97 -3.72
CA LEU A 70 -3.88 6.99 -4.36
C LEU A 70 -4.60 5.65 -4.61
N ARG A 71 -5.43 5.19 -3.68
CA ARG A 71 -6.22 3.96 -3.84
C ARG A 71 -7.18 4.07 -5.03
N SER A 72 -7.87 5.21 -5.14
CA SER A 72 -8.77 5.49 -6.27
C SER A 72 -8.02 5.52 -7.60
N GLU A 73 -6.86 6.17 -7.65
CA GLU A 73 -6.02 6.21 -8.85
C GLU A 73 -5.56 4.81 -9.28
N VAL A 74 -5.09 3.99 -8.34
CA VAL A 74 -4.67 2.60 -8.63
C VAL A 74 -5.84 1.78 -9.15
N GLN A 75 -7.03 1.90 -8.55
CA GLN A 75 -8.23 1.18 -9.00
C GLN A 75 -8.67 1.63 -10.40
N LEU A 76 -8.64 2.93 -10.69
CA LEU A 76 -8.96 3.47 -12.01
C LEU A 76 -7.97 2.96 -13.07
N ASN A 77 -6.68 2.91 -12.75
CA ASN A 77 -5.67 2.38 -13.64
C ASN A 77 -5.89 0.88 -13.94
N ILE A 78 -6.22 0.08 -12.94
CA ILE A 78 -6.57 -1.33 -13.13
C ILE A 78 -7.83 -1.46 -13.98
N LYS A 79 -8.88 -0.70 -13.66
CA LYS A 79 -10.13 -0.69 -14.42
C LYS A 79 -9.88 -0.34 -15.89
N ARG A 80 -9.10 0.70 -16.16
CA ARG A 80 -8.71 1.09 -17.53
C ARG A 80 -8.07 -0.07 -18.30
N LEU A 81 -7.13 -0.80 -17.66
CA LEU A 81 -6.50 -1.97 -18.30
C LEU A 81 -7.51 -3.08 -18.60
N GLN A 82 -8.51 -3.26 -17.75
CA GLN A 82 -9.57 -4.25 -17.92
C GLN A 82 -10.53 -3.85 -19.06
N ASP A 83 -10.90 -2.58 -19.13
CA ASP A 83 -11.85 -2.04 -20.13
C ASP A 83 -11.23 -2.08 -21.53
N ILE A 84 -9.95 -1.77 -21.66
CA ILE A 84 -9.20 -1.86 -22.93
C ILE A 84 -8.98 -3.34 -23.35
N GLY A 85 -9.16 -4.31 -22.45
CA GLY A 85 -8.96 -5.74 -22.75
C GLY A 85 -7.50 -6.17 -22.86
N THR A 86 -6.59 -5.45 -22.23
CA THR A 86 -5.15 -5.82 -22.21
C THR A 86 -4.91 -7.16 -21.52
N PHE A 87 -3.82 -7.84 -21.87
CA PHE A 87 -3.41 -9.07 -21.17
C PHE A 87 -3.30 -8.86 -19.64
N ARG A 88 -2.69 -7.75 -19.22
CA ARG A 88 -2.60 -7.38 -17.79
C ARG A 88 -3.97 -7.17 -17.16
N GLY A 89 -4.90 -6.53 -17.89
CA GLY A 89 -6.28 -6.33 -17.43
C GLY A 89 -7.03 -7.64 -17.25
N ILE A 90 -6.90 -8.58 -18.17
CA ILE A 90 -7.47 -9.93 -18.06
C ILE A 90 -6.90 -10.67 -16.84
N ARG A 91 -5.59 -10.55 -16.61
CA ARG A 91 -4.93 -11.14 -15.44
C ARG A 91 -5.45 -10.55 -14.12
N HIS A 92 -5.65 -9.22 -14.08
CA HIS A 92 -6.28 -8.57 -12.92
C HIS A 92 -7.71 -9.06 -12.69
N ARG A 93 -8.53 -9.18 -13.74
CA ARG A 93 -9.90 -9.68 -13.65
C ARG A 93 -9.97 -11.10 -13.09
N ASN A 94 -9.05 -11.95 -13.52
CA ASN A 94 -9.00 -13.36 -13.10
C ASN A 94 -8.27 -13.59 -11.76
N GLY A 95 -7.76 -12.54 -11.11
CA GLY A 95 -7.01 -12.67 -9.86
C GLY A 95 -5.68 -13.44 -10.03
N LEU A 96 -5.07 -13.35 -11.20
CA LEU A 96 -3.82 -14.05 -11.52
C LEU A 96 -2.62 -13.10 -11.51
N PRO A 97 -1.38 -13.62 -11.36
CA PRO A 97 -0.16 -12.81 -11.48
C PRO A 97 -0.11 -12.08 -12.81
N VAL A 98 0.27 -10.79 -12.79
CA VAL A 98 0.23 -9.90 -13.97
C VAL A 98 1.59 -9.69 -14.63
N ARG A 99 2.68 -10.14 -14.00
CA ARG A 99 4.06 -9.93 -14.46
C ARG A 99 4.70 -11.19 -15.06
N GLY A 100 3.92 -12.07 -15.65
CA GLY A 100 4.42 -13.28 -16.32
C GLY A 100 4.88 -14.41 -15.40
N GLN A 101 4.58 -14.33 -14.10
CA GLN A 101 4.95 -15.41 -13.18
C GLN A 101 4.23 -16.71 -13.53
N ARG A 102 4.92 -17.81 -13.27
CA ARG A 102 4.40 -19.17 -13.48
C ARG A 102 3.20 -19.44 -12.56
N THR A 103 2.14 -20.02 -13.12
CA THR A 103 0.89 -20.29 -12.40
C THR A 103 0.58 -21.76 -12.20
N LYS A 104 1.34 -22.66 -12.81
CA LYS A 104 1.12 -24.14 -12.75
C LYS A 104 1.24 -24.66 -11.32
N THR A 105 2.20 -24.18 -10.54
CA THR A 105 2.54 -24.72 -9.20
C THR A 105 2.11 -23.79 -8.07
N ASN A 106 2.65 -22.60 -8.00
CA ASN A 106 2.53 -21.65 -6.88
C ASN A 106 1.63 -20.45 -7.23
N ALA A 107 2.07 -19.23 -7.04
CA ALA A 107 1.31 -17.99 -7.20
C ALA A 107 0.16 -17.82 -6.18
N ARG A 108 0.37 -18.34 -4.96
CA ARG A 108 -0.65 -18.32 -3.90
C ARG A 108 -1.02 -16.93 -3.40
N THR A 109 -0.11 -15.98 -3.46
CA THR A 109 -0.36 -14.59 -3.08
C THR A 109 -1.55 -14.00 -3.86
N ARG A 110 -1.65 -14.28 -5.16
CA ARG A 110 -2.76 -13.79 -6.00
C ARG A 110 -3.94 -14.74 -6.02
N LYS A 111 -3.71 -16.05 -6.09
CA LYS A 111 -4.76 -17.08 -6.15
C LYS A 111 -5.45 -17.32 -4.81
N GLY A 112 -4.83 -16.93 -3.70
CA GLY A 112 -5.29 -17.25 -2.36
C GLY A 112 -4.94 -18.68 -1.90
N LYS A 113 -5.47 -19.08 -0.75
CA LYS A 113 -5.23 -20.41 -0.18
C LYS A 113 -5.74 -21.52 -1.12
N ARG A 114 -5.10 -22.69 -1.07
CA ARG A 114 -5.57 -23.85 -1.81
C ARG A 114 -6.96 -24.24 -1.30
N LYS A 115 -7.91 -24.39 -2.22
CA LYS A 115 -9.24 -24.90 -1.93
C LYS A 115 -9.29 -26.36 -2.37
N THR A 116 -9.66 -27.25 -1.48
CA THR A 116 -9.96 -28.64 -1.81
C THR A 116 -11.27 -28.68 -2.61
N ILE A 117 -11.23 -29.35 -3.76
CA ILE A 117 -12.44 -29.63 -4.53
C ILE A 117 -13.14 -30.79 -3.81
N ALA A 118 -14.28 -30.50 -3.21
CA ALA A 118 -15.08 -31.48 -2.48
C ALA A 118 -15.88 -32.39 -3.44
N ASN A 119 -15.20 -33.13 -4.29
CA ASN A 119 -15.85 -34.11 -5.15
C ASN A 119 -14.99 -35.35 -5.32
N LYS A 120 -14.47 -35.85 -4.22
CA LYS A 120 -14.06 -37.25 -4.24
C LYS A 120 -15.31 -38.10 -4.28
N LYS A 121 -15.42 -38.95 -5.30
CA LYS A 121 -16.42 -40.02 -5.38
C LYS A 121 -16.65 -40.59 -3.98
N LYS A 122 -17.90 -40.61 -3.54
CA LYS A 122 -18.29 -41.42 -2.38
C LYS A 122 -17.73 -42.79 -2.63
N ALA A 123 -16.93 -43.31 -1.71
CA ALA A 123 -16.50 -44.68 -1.77
C ALA A 123 -17.75 -45.56 -1.91
N THR A 124 -17.91 -46.19 -3.03
CA THR A 124 -18.92 -47.23 -3.20
C THR A 124 -18.56 -48.32 -2.20
N LYS A 125 -19.47 -48.58 -1.26
CA LYS A 125 -19.39 -49.75 -0.40
C LYS A 125 -19.50 -50.99 -1.24
#